data_5f5217626daec72da19b4d463145c38a
#
_entry.id   5f5217626daec72da19b4d463145c38a
#
_cell.length_a   1.000
_cell.length_b   1.000
_cell.length_c   1.000
_cell.angle_alpha   90.00
_cell.angle_beta   90.00
_cell.angle_gamma   90.00
#
_symmetry.space_group_name_H-M   'P 1'
#
loop_
_entity.id
_entity.type
_entity.pdbx_description
1 polymer ?
#
loop_
_entity_poly.entity_id
_entity_poly.type
_entity_poly.pdbx_seq_one_letter_code
_entity_poly.pdbx_strand_id
1 'polypeptide(L)'
;MFKISKSRLLSLPLLTTVLAACVSLPTGPSVMVLPGSSKSFEQFRYDDYDCRRYAYQQVGGTTPRAASISSGVESAAVGTGLGAAAGAAFGGGEGAAIGAGAGLLAGGLAGSGASRTSGYENQYRYDVGYIQCMYAKGHRVPVSGRITSDQTTINQKPAKILPSPPGFTPPPPPPGNPPPAPPQ
;
A
#
# COMPACT_ATOMS: atom_id res chain seq x y z
N MET A 1 11.08 -8.93 -50.09
CA MET A 1 10.17 -7.80 -49.86
C MET A 1 9.08 -8.26 -48.89
N PHE A 2 9.19 -7.89 -47.60
CA PHE A 2 8.18 -8.23 -46.59
C PHE A 2 6.94 -7.34 -46.82
N LYS A 3 5.84 -7.94 -47.26
CA LYS A 3 4.57 -7.25 -47.43
C LYS A 3 3.93 -7.06 -46.05
N ILE A 4 4.22 -5.94 -45.37
CA ILE A 4 3.60 -5.60 -44.10
C ILE A 4 2.13 -5.32 -44.35
N SER A 5 1.25 -6.23 -43.87
CA SER A 5 -0.20 -6.08 -43.97
C SER A 5 -0.67 -4.82 -43.25
N LYS A 6 -1.57 -4.05 -43.85
CA LYS A 6 -2.13 -2.82 -43.27
C LYS A 6 -2.74 -3.03 -41.86
N SER A 7 -3.20 -4.26 -41.57
CA SER A 7 -3.70 -4.63 -40.22
C SER A 7 -2.61 -4.64 -39.15
N ARG A 8 -1.35 -4.96 -39.49
CA ARG A 8 -0.22 -4.93 -38.57
C ARG A 8 0.24 -3.48 -38.25
N LEU A 9 0.04 -2.55 -39.19
CA LEU A 9 0.38 -1.15 -38.99
C LEU A 9 -0.58 -0.45 -38.01
N LEU A 10 -1.84 -0.90 -37.92
CA LEU A 10 -2.85 -0.35 -37.01
C LEU A 10 -2.77 -0.98 -35.61
N SER A 11 -2.32 -2.24 -35.49
CA SER A 11 -2.23 -2.93 -34.19
C SER A 11 -1.04 -2.47 -33.34
N LEU A 12 0.02 -1.97 -33.96
CA LEU A 12 1.22 -1.53 -33.27
C LEU A 12 0.98 -0.28 -32.39
N PRO A 13 0.34 0.81 -32.87
CA PRO A 13 0.03 1.98 -32.03
C PRO A 13 -1.02 1.69 -30.94
N LEU A 14 -1.94 0.75 -31.18
CA LEU A 14 -2.92 0.34 -30.17
C LEU A 14 -2.25 -0.42 -29.01
N LEU A 15 -1.26 -1.24 -29.30
CA LEU A 15 -0.50 -1.98 -28.29
C LEU A 15 0.37 -1.03 -27.41
N THR A 16 0.94 0.02 -28.01
CA THR A 16 1.76 1.00 -27.27
C THR A 16 0.94 1.90 -26.34
N THR A 17 -0.30 2.21 -26.69
CA THR A 17 -1.18 3.01 -25.80
C THR A 17 -1.66 2.24 -24.58
N VAL A 18 -1.80 0.91 -24.67
CA VAL A 18 -2.19 0.07 -23.51
C VAL A 18 -1.04 -0.06 -22.49
N LEU A 19 0.21 -0.01 -22.93
CA LEU A 19 1.37 -0.09 -22.01
C LEU A 19 1.62 1.20 -21.22
N ALA A 20 1.05 2.34 -21.62
CA ALA A 20 1.25 3.62 -20.95
C ALA A 20 0.37 3.85 -19.71
N ALA A 21 -0.58 2.96 -19.43
CA ALA A 21 -1.51 3.06 -18.31
C ALA A 21 -0.93 2.54 -16.97
N CYS A 22 0.39 2.62 -16.77
CA CYS A 22 0.98 2.28 -15.47
C CYS A 22 0.70 3.39 -14.46
N VAL A 23 -0.27 3.16 -13.58
CA VAL A 23 -0.46 3.97 -12.38
C VAL A 23 0.79 3.82 -11.50
N SER A 24 1.56 4.90 -11.38
CA SER A 24 2.71 4.92 -10.49
C SER A 24 2.24 5.10 -9.05
N LEU A 25 2.30 4.04 -8.25
CA LEU A 25 2.14 4.14 -6.80
C LEU A 25 3.33 4.91 -6.19
N PRO A 26 3.08 5.78 -5.19
CA PRO A 26 4.15 6.49 -4.51
C PRO A 26 5.13 5.51 -3.85
N THR A 27 6.41 5.90 -3.84
CA THR A 27 7.48 5.12 -3.20
C THR A 27 7.75 5.54 -1.75
N GLY A 28 6.91 6.42 -1.20
CA GLY A 28 7.03 6.98 0.14
C GLY A 28 5.68 7.05 0.87
N PRO A 29 5.64 7.70 2.04
CA PRO A 29 4.40 7.86 2.79
C PRO A 29 3.37 8.65 1.99
N SER A 30 2.12 8.21 2.01
CA SER A 30 0.99 8.91 1.40
C SER A 30 0.34 9.92 2.36
N VAL A 31 0.85 10.01 3.57
CA VAL A 31 0.36 10.89 4.64
C VAL A 31 1.30 12.07 4.85
N MET A 32 0.73 13.22 5.17
CA MET A 32 1.49 14.42 5.52
C MET A 32 1.71 14.47 7.01
N VAL A 33 2.97 14.67 7.44
CA VAL A 33 3.34 14.90 8.83
C VAL A 33 3.95 16.30 8.95
N LEU A 34 3.69 16.99 10.04
CA LEU A 34 4.22 18.31 10.32
C LEU A 34 5.22 18.26 11.48
N PRO A 35 6.23 19.13 11.49
CA PRO A 35 7.14 19.23 12.62
C PRO A 35 6.38 19.47 13.94
N GLY A 36 6.83 18.83 15.01
CA GLY A 36 6.39 19.16 16.36
C GLY A 36 6.77 20.60 16.73
N SER A 37 6.06 21.19 17.69
CA SER A 37 6.26 22.60 18.07
C SER A 37 7.66 22.92 18.62
N SER A 38 8.36 21.93 19.16
CA SER A 38 9.72 22.04 19.68
C SER A 38 10.81 21.53 18.73
N LYS A 39 10.45 21.15 17.50
CA LYS A 39 11.37 20.54 16.54
C LYS A 39 11.79 21.52 15.44
N SER A 40 13.10 21.58 15.15
CA SER A 40 13.60 22.30 13.98
C SER A 40 13.24 21.55 12.69
N PHE A 41 13.23 22.26 11.56
CA PHE A 41 12.98 21.63 10.27
C PHE A 41 14.09 20.62 9.88
N GLU A 42 15.33 20.86 10.27
CA GLU A 42 16.43 19.91 10.05
C GLU A 42 16.22 18.62 10.83
N GLN A 43 15.83 18.76 12.10
CA GLN A 43 15.50 17.59 12.93
C GLN A 43 14.31 16.82 12.37
N PHE A 44 13.30 17.53 11.87
CA PHE A 44 12.17 16.89 11.16
C PHE A 44 12.63 16.08 9.95
N ARG A 45 13.51 16.63 9.10
CA ARG A 45 14.03 15.91 7.93
C ARG A 45 14.82 14.66 8.30
N TYR A 46 15.62 14.74 9.36
CA TYR A 46 16.34 13.58 9.87
C TYR A 46 15.38 12.51 10.39
N ASP A 47 14.43 12.91 11.20
CA ASP A 47 13.40 12.03 11.76
C ASP A 47 12.52 11.40 10.64
N ASP A 48 12.16 12.19 9.61
CA ASP A 48 11.43 11.71 8.44
C ASP A 48 12.19 10.61 7.68
N TYR A 49 13.49 10.84 7.43
CA TYR A 49 14.32 9.83 6.76
C TYR A 49 14.40 8.53 7.57
N ASP A 50 14.61 8.64 8.86
CA ASP A 50 14.73 7.49 9.76
C ASP A 50 13.40 6.73 9.86
N CYS A 51 12.27 7.44 9.96
CA CYS A 51 10.94 6.83 10.02
C CYS A 51 10.51 6.21 8.69
N ARG A 52 10.92 6.74 7.55
CA ARG A 52 10.72 6.10 6.24
C ARG A 52 11.47 4.77 6.17
N ARG A 53 12.70 4.74 6.65
CA ARG A 53 13.49 3.51 6.69
C ARG A 53 12.87 2.47 7.62
N TYR A 54 12.40 2.90 8.80
CA TYR A 54 11.68 2.03 9.71
C TYR A 54 10.41 1.45 9.09
N ALA A 55 9.57 2.29 8.49
CA ALA A 55 8.35 1.86 7.81
C ALA A 55 8.64 0.86 6.67
N TYR A 56 9.71 1.10 5.90
CA TYR A 56 10.16 0.19 4.85
C TYR A 56 10.53 -1.20 5.39
N GLN A 57 11.22 -1.25 6.52
CA GLN A 57 11.55 -2.51 7.19
C GLN A 57 10.31 -3.25 7.69
N GLN A 58 9.30 -2.52 8.20
CA GLN A 58 8.04 -3.11 8.69
C GLN A 58 7.23 -3.79 7.58
N VAL A 59 7.36 -3.35 6.34
CA VAL A 59 6.73 -3.99 5.18
C VAL A 59 7.63 -5.03 4.49
N GLY A 60 8.65 -5.52 5.20
CA GLY A 60 9.55 -6.55 4.69
C GLY A 60 10.50 -6.07 3.60
N GLY A 61 10.82 -4.78 3.55
CA GLY A 61 11.72 -4.21 2.55
C GLY A 61 11.12 -4.15 1.14
N THR A 62 9.81 -4.27 1.01
CA THR A 62 9.12 -4.23 -0.28
C THR A 62 8.31 -2.94 -0.39
N THR A 63 8.60 -2.12 -1.40
CA THR A 63 7.81 -0.92 -1.64
C THR A 63 6.39 -1.27 -2.11
N PRO A 64 5.38 -0.43 -1.86
CA PRO A 64 4.02 -0.62 -2.37
C PRO A 64 3.97 -0.85 -3.88
N ARG A 65 4.82 -0.15 -4.62
CA ARG A 65 4.96 -0.32 -6.06
C ARG A 65 5.52 -1.71 -6.42
N ALA A 66 6.56 -2.17 -5.73
CA ALA A 66 7.15 -3.48 -5.99
C ALA A 66 6.15 -4.61 -5.65
N ALA A 67 5.42 -4.50 -4.55
CA ALA A 67 4.35 -5.44 -4.18
C ALA A 67 3.24 -5.50 -5.24
N SER A 68 2.84 -4.36 -5.77
CA SER A 68 1.84 -4.27 -6.83
C SER A 68 2.32 -4.93 -8.14
N ILE A 69 3.57 -4.65 -8.54
CA ILE A 69 4.15 -5.21 -9.77
C ILE A 69 4.32 -6.72 -9.66
N SER A 70 4.86 -7.23 -8.55
CA SER A 70 5.06 -8.67 -8.38
C SER A 70 3.75 -9.45 -8.46
N SER A 71 2.71 -9.00 -7.78
CA SER A 71 1.38 -9.63 -7.83
C SER A 71 0.76 -9.62 -9.25
N GLY A 72 0.97 -8.53 -9.99
CA GLY A 72 0.51 -8.42 -11.38
C GLY A 72 1.25 -9.36 -12.33
N VAL A 73 2.57 -9.41 -12.21
CA VAL A 73 3.43 -10.29 -13.04
C VAL A 73 3.15 -11.76 -12.75
N GLU A 74 3.02 -12.15 -11.49
CA GLU A 74 2.68 -13.53 -11.11
C GLU A 74 1.33 -13.97 -11.71
N SER A 75 0.31 -13.14 -11.62
CA SER A 75 -1.00 -13.43 -12.20
C SER A 75 -0.96 -13.56 -13.73
N ALA A 76 -0.21 -12.68 -14.39
CA ALA A 76 -0.03 -12.73 -15.84
C ALA A 76 0.75 -13.97 -16.27
N ALA A 77 1.79 -14.36 -15.54
CA ALA A 77 2.60 -15.54 -15.81
C ALA A 77 1.78 -16.84 -15.67
N VAL A 78 0.98 -16.94 -14.60
CA VAL A 78 0.07 -18.08 -14.39
C VAL A 78 -0.97 -18.16 -15.51
N GLY A 79 -1.61 -17.04 -15.87
CA GLY A 79 -2.57 -16.99 -16.98
C GLY A 79 -1.96 -17.40 -18.31
N THR A 80 -0.74 -16.91 -18.60
CA THR A 80 -0.01 -17.27 -19.81
C THR A 80 0.31 -18.77 -19.86
N GLY A 81 0.81 -19.34 -18.78
CA GLY A 81 1.17 -20.75 -18.68
C GLY A 81 -0.05 -21.68 -18.85
N LEU A 82 -1.14 -21.38 -18.15
CA LEU A 82 -2.39 -22.14 -18.27
C LEU A 82 -3.00 -22.01 -19.66
N GLY A 83 -3.01 -20.80 -20.23
CA GLY A 83 -3.51 -20.56 -21.58
C GLY A 83 -2.69 -21.27 -22.64
N ALA A 84 -1.35 -21.27 -22.52
CA ALA A 84 -0.46 -21.99 -23.43
C ALA A 84 -0.69 -23.50 -23.36
N ALA A 85 -0.80 -24.07 -22.16
CA ALA A 85 -1.04 -25.50 -21.97
C ALA A 85 -2.39 -25.95 -22.54
N ALA A 86 -3.46 -25.20 -22.27
CA ALA A 86 -4.78 -25.48 -22.83
C ALA A 86 -4.79 -25.32 -24.35
N GLY A 87 -4.21 -24.25 -24.87
CA GLY A 87 -4.10 -24.03 -26.32
C GLY A 87 -3.30 -25.11 -27.05
N ALA A 88 -2.21 -25.59 -26.43
CA ALA A 88 -1.42 -26.70 -26.98
C ALA A 88 -2.21 -27.99 -27.07
N ALA A 89 -3.08 -28.29 -26.11
CA ALA A 89 -3.90 -29.50 -26.09
C ALA A 89 -4.90 -29.55 -27.25
N PHE A 90 -5.43 -28.40 -27.69
CA PHE A 90 -6.43 -28.34 -28.77
C PHE A 90 -5.86 -28.00 -30.13
N GLY A 91 -4.74 -27.31 -30.23
CA GLY A 91 -4.22 -26.78 -31.50
C GLY A 91 -2.70 -26.91 -31.68
N GLY A 92 -2.04 -27.74 -30.87
CA GLY A 92 -0.58 -27.91 -30.97
C GLY A 92 0.19 -26.60 -30.75
N GLY A 93 1.26 -26.39 -31.51
CA GLY A 93 2.13 -25.20 -31.34
C GLY A 93 1.43 -23.87 -31.65
N GLU A 94 0.58 -23.82 -32.65
CA GLU A 94 -0.21 -22.61 -33.00
C GLU A 94 -1.25 -22.29 -31.90
N GLY A 95 -1.93 -23.33 -31.42
CA GLY A 95 -2.87 -23.21 -30.31
C GLY A 95 -2.21 -22.73 -29.03
N ALA A 96 -0.99 -23.21 -28.74
CA ALA A 96 -0.21 -22.72 -27.58
C ALA A 96 0.09 -21.21 -27.65
N ALA A 97 0.47 -20.71 -28.81
CA ALA A 97 0.76 -19.29 -29.00
C ALA A 97 -0.49 -18.42 -28.83
N ILE A 98 -1.62 -18.82 -29.39
CA ILE A 98 -2.90 -18.11 -29.24
C ILE A 98 -3.38 -18.17 -27.79
N GLY A 99 -3.32 -19.36 -27.18
CA GLY A 99 -3.71 -19.60 -25.80
C GLY A 99 -2.85 -18.83 -24.80
N ALA A 100 -1.53 -18.74 -25.03
CA ALA A 100 -0.63 -17.90 -24.22
C ALA A 100 -1.01 -16.41 -24.28
N GLY A 101 -1.31 -15.90 -25.48
CA GLY A 101 -1.76 -14.51 -25.66
C GLY A 101 -3.08 -14.22 -24.96
N ALA A 102 -4.08 -15.09 -25.12
CA ALA A 102 -5.36 -14.95 -24.44
C ALA A 102 -5.22 -15.09 -22.92
N GLY A 103 -4.40 -16.04 -22.46
CA GLY A 103 -4.10 -16.25 -21.04
C GLY A 103 -3.36 -15.07 -20.42
N LEU A 104 -2.44 -14.43 -21.14
CA LEU A 104 -1.76 -13.21 -20.70
C LEU A 104 -2.74 -12.07 -20.47
N LEU A 105 -3.68 -11.87 -21.40
CA LEU A 105 -4.71 -10.83 -21.27
C LEU A 105 -5.65 -11.12 -20.12
N ALA A 106 -6.17 -12.34 -20.02
CA ALA A 106 -7.06 -12.75 -18.93
C ALA A 106 -6.37 -12.68 -17.56
N GLY A 107 -5.14 -13.20 -17.45
CA GLY A 107 -4.31 -13.15 -16.24
C GLY A 107 -3.92 -11.73 -15.87
N GLY A 108 -3.59 -10.88 -16.85
CA GLY A 108 -3.29 -9.47 -16.64
C GLY A 108 -4.49 -8.68 -16.12
N LEU A 109 -5.68 -8.91 -16.66
CA LEU A 109 -6.91 -8.27 -16.17
C LEU A 109 -7.27 -8.74 -14.76
N ALA A 110 -7.26 -10.04 -14.50
CA ALA A 110 -7.48 -10.59 -13.16
C ALA A 110 -6.41 -10.09 -12.16
N GLY A 111 -5.14 -10.08 -12.58
CA GLY A 111 -4.01 -9.61 -11.80
C GLY A 111 -4.06 -8.13 -11.47
N SER A 112 -4.77 -7.31 -12.26
CA SER A 112 -4.91 -5.88 -11.97
C SER A 112 -5.63 -5.60 -10.64
N GLY A 113 -6.61 -6.41 -10.28
CA GLY A 113 -7.28 -6.36 -8.99
C GLY A 113 -6.34 -6.75 -7.84
N ALA A 114 -5.65 -7.88 -7.99
CA ALA A 114 -4.67 -8.35 -7.01
C ALA A 114 -3.54 -7.34 -6.80
N SER A 115 -3.01 -6.77 -7.86
CA SER A 115 -1.98 -5.73 -7.81
C SER A 115 -2.41 -4.50 -7.02
N ARG A 116 -3.62 -4.03 -7.24
CA ARG A 116 -4.18 -2.89 -6.50
C ARG A 116 -4.31 -3.21 -5.03
N THR A 117 -4.91 -4.36 -4.69
CA THR A 117 -5.10 -4.78 -3.30
C THR A 117 -3.76 -4.93 -2.58
N SER A 118 -2.77 -5.59 -3.18
CA SER A 118 -1.43 -5.75 -2.62
C SER A 118 -0.71 -4.42 -2.44
N GLY A 119 -0.83 -3.51 -3.41
CA GLY A 119 -0.26 -2.17 -3.32
C GLY A 119 -0.89 -1.34 -2.21
N TYR A 120 -2.22 -1.35 -2.08
CA TYR A 120 -2.94 -0.64 -1.02
C TYR A 120 -2.62 -1.19 0.37
N GLU A 121 -2.63 -2.50 0.54
CA GLU A 121 -2.31 -3.13 1.82
C GLU A 121 -0.88 -2.82 2.26
N ASN A 122 0.07 -2.90 1.34
CA ASN A 122 1.46 -2.58 1.62
C ASN A 122 1.62 -1.08 1.92
N GLN A 123 0.95 -0.19 1.17
CA GLN A 123 0.95 1.25 1.44
C GLN A 123 0.35 1.56 2.81
N TYR A 124 -0.77 0.96 3.15
CA TYR A 124 -1.40 1.17 4.45
C TYR A 124 -0.48 0.77 5.61
N ARG A 125 0.16 -0.41 5.53
CA ARG A 125 1.13 -0.87 6.54
C ARG A 125 2.34 0.04 6.64
N TYR A 126 2.84 0.51 5.50
CA TYR A 126 3.93 1.48 5.45
C TYR A 126 3.55 2.78 6.14
N ASP A 127 2.39 3.35 5.80
CA ASP A 127 1.91 4.62 6.36
C ASP A 127 1.67 4.51 7.87
N VAL A 128 1.10 3.40 8.35
CA VAL A 128 0.93 3.14 9.78
C VAL A 128 2.28 3.11 10.50
N GLY A 129 3.27 2.37 9.98
CA GLY A 129 4.61 2.32 10.56
C GLY A 129 5.29 3.69 10.58
N TYR A 130 5.17 4.44 9.49
CA TYR A 130 5.70 5.79 9.39
C TYR A 130 5.04 6.75 10.40
N ILE A 131 3.71 6.76 10.50
CA ILE A 131 2.96 7.59 11.45
C ILE A 131 3.35 7.27 12.89
N GLN A 132 3.43 6.00 13.25
CA GLN A 132 3.83 5.57 14.60
C GLN A 132 5.23 6.07 14.95
N CYS A 133 6.18 5.95 14.03
CA CYS A 133 7.55 6.41 14.23
C CYS A 133 7.60 7.95 14.40
N MET A 134 6.94 8.70 13.51
CA MET A 134 6.91 10.17 13.58
C MET A 134 6.20 10.66 14.84
N TYR A 135 5.14 10.01 15.26
CA TYR A 135 4.45 10.32 16.51
C TYR A 135 5.36 10.08 17.72
N ALA A 136 6.04 8.93 17.76
CA ALA A 136 6.98 8.63 18.84
C ALA A 136 8.14 9.62 18.94
N LYS A 137 8.52 10.24 17.82
CA LYS A 137 9.52 11.32 17.77
C LYS A 137 8.95 12.70 18.08
N GLY A 138 7.66 12.81 18.41
CA GLY A 138 7.01 14.06 18.83
C GLY A 138 6.58 14.97 17.67
N HIS A 139 6.37 14.41 16.49
CA HIS A 139 5.81 15.14 15.35
C HIS A 139 4.28 15.08 15.32
N ARG A 140 3.68 16.03 14.59
CA ARG A 140 2.22 16.10 14.43
C ARG A 140 1.79 15.22 13.27
N VAL A 141 1.00 14.21 13.58
CA VAL A 141 0.52 13.24 12.61
C VAL A 141 -0.99 13.40 12.39
N PRO A 142 -1.51 13.06 11.19
CA PRO A 142 -2.94 13.07 10.95
C PRO A 142 -3.60 11.92 11.72
N VAL A 143 -4.61 12.22 12.52
CA VAL A 143 -5.50 11.23 13.13
C VAL A 143 -6.92 11.48 12.63
N SER A 144 -7.51 10.50 11.97
CA SER A 144 -8.88 10.60 11.42
C SER A 144 -9.12 11.87 10.58
N GLY A 145 -8.16 12.22 9.73
CA GLY A 145 -8.22 13.42 8.90
C GLY A 145 -7.96 14.74 9.62
N ARG A 146 -7.61 14.70 10.90
CA ARG A 146 -7.19 15.87 11.69
C ARG A 146 -5.72 15.75 12.04
N ILE A 147 -5.01 16.87 12.02
CA ILE A 147 -3.63 16.92 12.51
C ILE A 147 -3.69 17.11 14.02
N THR A 148 -3.09 16.19 14.78
CA THR A 148 -2.90 16.38 16.23
C THR A 148 -1.97 17.56 16.45
N SER A 149 -2.49 18.64 17.00
CA SER A 149 -1.66 19.70 17.54
C SER A 149 -1.30 19.34 18.97
N ASP A 150 -0.03 19.51 19.31
CA ASP A 150 0.57 19.28 20.64
C ASP A 150 0.05 20.23 21.75
N GLN A 151 -0.99 20.98 21.44
CA GLN A 151 -1.67 21.74 22.46
C GLN A 151 -2.72 20.86 23.13
N THR A 152 -2.33 20.23 24.21
CA THR A 152 -3.24 19.90 25.30
C THR A 152 -3.94 21.17 25.74
N THR A 153 -4.89 21.63 24.99
CA THR A 153 -5.86 22.56 25.51
C THR A 153 -6.72 21.73 26.46
N ILE A 154 -6.45 21.88 27.75
CA ILE A 154 -7.21 21.38 28.90
C ILE A 154 -8.62 22.03 28.87
N ASN A 155 -9.30 21.91 27.77
CA ASN A 155 -10.67 22.37 27.61
C ASN A 155 -11.48 21.45 26.71
N GLN A 156 -11.17 20.14 26.77
CA GLN A 156 -12.11 19.16 26.31
C GLN A 156 -13.22 19.10 27.35
N LYS A 157 -14.33 19.77 27.04
CA LYS A 157 -15.63 19.49 27.64
C LYS A 157 -15.75 17.96 27.72
N PRO A 158 -15.97 17.37 28.91
CA PRO A 158 -15.98 15.91 29.05
C PRO A 158 -16.88 15.29 27.98
N ALA A 159 -16.32 14.42 27.18
CA ALA A 159 -17.12 13.64 26.23
C ALA A 159 -18.20 12.96 27.06
N LYS A 160 -19.46 13.21 26.72
CA LYS A 160 -20.61 12.59 27.36
C LYS A 160 -20.39 11.08 27.27
N ILE A 161 -19.99 10.47 28.37
CA ILE A 161 -19.80 9.01 28.46
C ILE A 161 -21.15 8.40 28.13
N LEU A 162 -21.29 7.77 26.97
CA LEU A 162 -22.45 6.96 26.69
C LEU A 162 -22.48 5.86 27.78
N PRO A 163 -23.62 5.62 28.42
CA PRO A 163 -23.73 4.53 29.37
C PRO A 163 -23.41 3.22 28.65
N SER A 164 -22.52 2.43 29.26
CA SER A 164 -22.18 1.10 28.77
C SER A 164 -23.43 0.26 28.55
N PRO A 165 -23.49 -0.54 27.47
CA PRO A 165 -24.65 -1.43 27.28
C PRO A 165 -24.81 -2.33 28.48
N PRO A 166 -26.04 -2.59 28.90
CA PRO A 166 -26.32 -3.44 30.07
C PRO A 166 -25.72 -4.84 29.84
N GLY A 167 -24.85 -5.28 30.76
CA GLY A 167 -24.15 -6.56 30.69
C GLY A 167 -22.68 -6.54 30.32
N PHE A 168 -22.09 -5.36 30.01
CA PHE A 168 -20.66 -5.26 29.77
C PHE A 168 -19.90 -5.06 31.08
N THR A 169 -19.31 -6.13 31.60
CA THR A 169 -18.30 -6.08 32.68
C THR A 169 -16.92 -5.95 32.00
N PRO A 170 -16.19 -4.84 32.22
CA PRO A 170 -14.83 -4.74 31.72
C PRO A 170 -13.96 -5.83 32.36
N PRO A 171 -12.97 -6.38 31.59
CA PRO A 171 -12.05 -7.35 32.16
C PRO A 171 -11.29 -6.73 33.35
N PRO A 172 -10.96 -7.52 34.38
CA PRO A 172 -10.18 -7.01 35.52
C PRO A 172 -8.84 -6.49 35.05
N PRO A 173 -8.35 -5.40 35.64
CA PRO A 173 -7.04 -4.87 35.30
C PRO A 173 -5.95 -5.92 35.56
N PRO A 174 -4.89 -5.96 34.73
CA PRO A 174 -3.80 -6.90 34.96
C PRO A 174 -3.15 -6.67 36.33
N PRO A 175 -2.73 -7.72 37.03
CA PRO A 175 -2.06 -7.59 38.30
C PRO A 175 -0.70 -6.91 38.09
N GLY A 176 -0.58 -5.68 38.52
CA GLY A 176 0.65 -4.89 38.46
C GLY A 176 0.49 -3.63 39.30
N ASN A 177 1.53 -3.27 40.05
CA ASN A 177 1.53 -2.01 40.75
C ASN A 177 1.52 -0.83 39.76
N PRO A 178 0.72 0.21 39.99
CA PRO A 178 0.76 1.39 39.16
C PRO A 178 2.17 2.03 39.21
N PRO A 179 2.66 2.61 38.10
CA PRO A 179 3.93 3.30 38.12
C PRO A 179 3.90 4.44 39.13
N PRO A 180 5.03 4.75 39.79
CA PRO A 180 5.11 5.87 40.76
C PRO A 180 4.72 7.17 40.07
N ALA A 181 3.99 8.01 40.82
CA ALA A 181 3.59 9.33 40.33
C ALA A 181 4.82 10.18 39.99
N PRO A 182 4.81 10.99 38.95
CA PRO A 182 5.91 11.90 38.62
C PRO A 182 6.12 12.89 39.77
N PRO A 183 7.36 13.29 40.05
CA PRO A 183 7.66 14.30 41.07
C PRO A 183 6.99 15.63 40.69
N GLN A 184 6.35 16.28 41.67
CA GLN A 184 5.70 17.57 41.54
C GLN A 184 6.74 18.71 41.44
#